data_f2b2f9ff9faac4fe520b7e77369f4997
#
_entry.id   f2b2f9ff9faac4fe520b7e77369f4997
#
_cell.length_a   1.000
_cell.length_b   1.000
_cell.length_c   1.000
_cell.angle_alpha   90.00
_cell.angle_beta   90.00
_cell.angle_gamma   90.00
#
_symmetry.space_group_name_H-M   'P 1'
#
loop_
_entity.id
_entity.type
_entity.pdbx_description
1 polymer ?
#
loop_
_entity_poly.entity_id
_entity_poly.type
_entity_poly.pdbx_seq_one_letter_code
_entity_poly.pdbx_strand_id
1 'polypeptide(L)'
;MPRLSKLIEKLEDRLSGKWGRWYARHKAKLPVYIPLGLGAWYLYGMFVNSLRLGKQSVFNTTGEVIESIWVFNPFKNLIAPFTPFGLGVTAVIALLICLITKKGYSWLSGYKFVRDKRGFDILPDGTHGTSGFMDKKERARILETGPVDQLAGTVLGKYKDDPEDDDKYAEYVTLKKGSGLTEHTMVYGATGAGKSRGFVKPFILQCAKRARLGLQGAKDSLGQVCQPESLILVDPKGEFYESMSGFLRDEGFEVRLFNLLDMENSDAWNCLADATEDPNLVQSIAEVIINNTSNSEERQDFWSKAELNLLVALIHYVIRLKGPDGKLLPIHERSLGAIYRLLSSESFQSLEEIMNSLPKDHPAKAPYGIFKLANRQIWGNIAIGLGNRLAVFQNPLVDKITAYNEIDMTLPGRKPCAYFCAISDQDSSLEFLSSLFFSQLFSRLMNYARREGDGGRLPVTVNVCLEEFCNIGKLIDFKKTLSVCRSRGIHCQLIVQSISQLSDRYEKKEWEELIGNCDIQICLGCNDQMTAEYISDKCGSVTIRVNNNQFPLMPLFSPVYGTTRP
;
A
#
# COMPACT_ATOMS: atom_id res chain seq x y z
N MET A 1 45.38 9.99 7.86
CA MET A 1 44.99 11.26 7.20
C MET A 1 43.82 11.13 6.20
N PRO A 2 43.54 10.02 5.47
CA PRO A 2 42.43 9.99 4.50
C PRO A 2 41.01 9.91 5.11
N ARG A 3 40.87 9.62 6.40
CA ARG A 3 39.54 9.63 7.07
C ARG A 3 39.09 11.03 7.50
N LEU A 4 40.04 11.92 7.82
CA LEU A 4 39.74 13.29 8.24
C LEU A 4 39.30 14.16 7.05
N SER A 5 39.96 13.99 5.88
CA SER A 5 39.59 14.70 4.65
C SER A 5 38.21 14.33 4.17
N LYS A 6 37.82 13.03 4.20
CA LYS A 6 36.45 12.58 3.87
C LYS A 6 35.40 13.06 4.86
N LEU A 7 35.79 13.27 6.11
CA LEU A 7 34.84 13.80 7.13
C LEU A 7 34.64 15.30 6.94
N ILE A 8 35.69 16.02 6.59
CA ILE A 8 35.65 17.46 6.27
C ILE A 8 34.83 17.69 5.00
N GLU A 9 35.10 16.93 3.94
CA GLU A 9 34.34 16.97 2.68
C GLU A 9 32.85 16.68 2.90
N LYS A 10 32.50 15.69 3.73
CA LYS A 10 31.12 15.37 4.11
C LYS A 10 30.45 16.42 4.99
N LEU A 11 31.23 17.15 5.80
CA LEU A 11 30.75 18.28 6.59
C LEU A 11 30.57 19.53 5.72
N GLU A 12 31.49 19.79 4.80
CA GLU A 12 31.39 20.86 3.81
C GLU A 12 30.20 20.67 2.89
N ASP A 13 29.95 19.45 2.37
CA ASP A 13 28.76 19.13 1.58
C ASP A 13 27.45 19.28 2.38
N ARG A 14 27.43 18.88 3.65
CA ARG A 14 26.25 19.08 4.51
C ARG A 14 26.02 20.55 4.88
N LEU A 15 27.08 21.30 5.11
CA LEU A 15 26.98 22.73 5.45
C LEU A 15 26.66 23.56 4.21
N SER A 16 27.32 23.31 3.08
CA SER A 16 27.03 23.97 1.81
C SER A 16 25.62 23.68 1.33
N GLY A 17 25.15 22.42 1.47
CA GLY A 17 23.79 22.04 1.11
C GLY A 17 22.69 22.74 1.95
N LYS A 18 22.89 22.89 3.29
CA LYS A 18 21.96 23.62 4.16
C LYS A 18 22.01 25.14 3.94
N TRP A 19 23.23 25.70 3.88
CA TRP A 19 23.42 27.12 3.66
C TRP A 19 23.05 27.54 2.23
N GLY A 20 23.36 26.70 1.23
CA GLY A 20 22.96 26.94 -0.16
C GLY A 20 21.43 26.97 -0.32
N ARG A 21 20.72 26.04 0.33
CA ARG A 21 19.24 26.01 0.33
C ARG A 21 18.65 27.21 1.04
N TRP A 22 19.17 27.56 2.21
CA TRP A 22 18.73 28.76 2.93
C TRP A 22 18.97 30.04 2.11
N TYR A 23 20.17 30.19 1.52
CA TYR A 23 20.52 31.29 0.67
C TYR A 23 19.63 31.40 -0.56
N ALA A 24 19.38 30.29 -1.25
CA ALA A 24 18.50 30.27 -2.42
C ALA A 24 17.06 30.75 -2.10
N ARG A 25 16.54 30.41 -0.91
CA ARG A 25 15.22 30.85 -0.45
C ARG A 25 15.17 32.35 -0.08
N HIS A 26 16.25 32.85 0.47
CA HIS A 26 16.23 34.20 1.10
C HIS A 26 17.01 35.23 0.30
N LYS A 27 17.74 34.86 -0.76
CA LYS A 27 18.60 35.78 -1.53
C LYS A 27 17.89 37.05 -2.01
N ALA A 28 16.61 36.97 -2.42
CA ALA A 28 15.82 38.11 -2.86
C ALA A 28 15.43 39.06 -1.73
N LYS A 29 15.39 38.60 -0.48
CA LYS A 29 15.04 39.34 0.73
C LYS A 29 16.27 39.84 1.52
N LEU A 30 17.44 39.25 1.26
CA LEU A 30 18.70 39.61 1.93
C LEU A 30 19.07 41.12 1.83
N PRO A 31 18.92 41.77 0.65
CA PRO A 31 19.22 43.21 0.54
C PRO A 31 18.37 44.09 1.45
N VAL A 32 17.18 43.60 1.86
CA VAL A 32 16.29 44.31 2.80
C VAL A 32 16.61 43.94 4.24
N TYR A 33 16.85 42.63 4.51
CA TYR A 33 17.07 42.17 5.88
C TYR A 33 18.41 42.57 6.48
N ILE A 34 19.47 42.66 5.67
CA ILE A 34 20.80 43.07 6.17
C ILE A 34 20.79 44.52 6.67
N PRO A 35 20.32 45.52 5.91
CA PRO A 35 20.23 46.92 6.42
C PRO A 35 19.29 47.05 7.61
N LEU A 36 18.13 46.35 7.60
CA LEU A 36 17.21 46.33 8.74
C LEU A 36 17.85 45.76 10.01
N GLY A 37 18.59 44.65 9.86
CA GLY A 37 19.31 44.01 10.96
C GLY A 37 20.43 44.91 11.53
N LEU A 38 21.20 45.57 10.66
CA LEU A 38 22.23 46.54 11.07
C LEU A 38 21.61 47.78 11.75
N GLY A 39 20.49 48.27 11.23
CA GLY A 39 19.75 49.36 11.84
C GLY A 39 19.21 49.01 13.24
N ALA A 40 18.62 47.85 13.39
CA ALA A 40 18.15 47.32 14.68
C ALA A 40 19.31 47.13 15.67
N TRP A 41 20.45 46.62 15.22
CA TRP A 41 21.66 46.47 16.03
C TRP A 41 22.23 47.82 16.47
N TYR A 42 22.25 48.81 15.59
CA TYR A 42 22.66 50.17 15.91
C TYR A 42 21.74 50.80 16.97
N LEU A 43 20.43 50.72 16.81
CA LEU A 43 19.44 51.20 17.78
C LEU A 43 19.59 50.50 19.14
N TYR A 44 19.84 49.21 19.14
CA TYR A 44 20.13 48.46 20.36
C TYR A 44 21.40 48.94 21.06
N GLY A 45 22.46 49.14 20.30
CA GLY A 45 23.70 49.68 20.84
C GLY A 45 23.54 51.11 21.39
N MET A 46 22.73 51.95 20.74
CA MET A 46 22.37 53.27 21.22
C MET A 46 21.63 53.19 22.57
N PHE A 47 20.67 52.27 22.70
CA PHE A 47 19.97 51.97 23.94
C PHE A 47 20.92 51.51 25.06
N VAL A 48 21.84 50.61 24.80
CA VAL A 48 22.85 50.16 25.77
C VAL A 48 23.74 51.30 26.24
N ASN A 49 24.20 52.18 25.32
CA ASN A 49 24.99 53.34 25.66
C ASN A 49 24.20 54.34 26.48
N SER A 50 22.93 54.60 26.17
CA SER A 50 22.04 55.46 26.93
C SER A 50 21.85 54.97 28.36
N LEU A 51 21.63 53.65 28.54
CA LEU A 51 21.57 53.05 29.89
C LEU A 51 22.89 53.21 30.67
N ARG A 52 24.02 53.03 29.98
CA ARG A 52 25.34 53.20 30.61
C ARG A 52 25.58 54.61 31.07
N LEU A 53 25.24 55.62 30.23
CA LEU A 53 25.35 57.02 30.57
C LEU A 53 24.37 57.47 31.67
N GLY A 54 23.14 56.99 31.61
CA GLY A 54 22.14 57.19 32.68
C GLY A 54 22.60 56.60 34.00
N LYS A 55 23.22 55.41 34.00
CA LYS A 55 23.85 54.88 35.22
C LYS A 55 24.98 55.75 35.73
N GLN A 56 25.84 56.27 34.85
CA GLN A 56 26.93 57.19 35.23
C GLN A 56 26.39 58.47 35.78
N SER A 57 25.32 59.06 35.22
CA SER A 57 24.72 60.29 35.73
C SER A 57 24.11 60.16 37.14
N VAL A 58 23.51 58.97 37.44
CA VAL A 58 22.89 58.68 38.74
C VAL A 58 23.94 58.44 39.84
N PHE A 59 25.07 57.79 39.47
CA PHE A 59 26.11 57.41 40.44
C PHE A 59 27.35 58.36 40.46
N ASN A 60 27.35 59.41 39.67
CA ASN A 60 28.50 60.34 39.61
C ASN A 60 28.43 61.41 40.68
N THR A 61 29.31 61.32 41.67
CA THR A 61 29.43 62.27 42.76
C THR A 61 30.25 63.50 42.38
N THR A 62 30.78 63.59 41.15
CA THR A 62 31.75 64.68 40.72
C THR A 62 31.11 65.85 39.98
N GLY A 63 29.80 65.96 39.86
CA GLY A 63 29.12 67.13 39.33
C GLY A 63 29.29 67.45 37.85
N GLU A 64 29.86 66.59 37.06
CA GLU A 64 29.94 66.78 35.61
C GLU A 64 28.55 66.66 34.97
N VAL A 65 28.11 67.72 34.27
CA VAL A 65 26.82 67.74 33.54
C VAL A 65 26.95 66.93 32.26
N ILE A 66 26.20 65.83 32.17
CA ILE A 66 26.07 65.06 30.92
C ILE A 66 25.06 65.82 30.05
N GLU A 67 25.51 66.47 28.99
CA GLU A 67 24.69 67.28 28.08
C GLU A 67 23.70 66.46 27.28
N SER A 68 23.98 65.15 27.02
CA SER A 68 23.07 64.29 26.31
C SER A 68 23.24 62.79 26.70
N ILE A 69 22.11 62.12 26.99
CA ILE A 69 22.07 60.71 27.25
C ILE A 69 22.16 59.91 25.95
N TRP A 70 21.88 60.53 24.81
CA TRP A 70 21.84 59.89 23.53
C TRP A 70 23.18 59.94 22.78
N VAL A 71 23.72 58.81 22.40
CA VAL A 71 24.97 58.67 21.64
C VAL A 71 24.66 58.34 20.20
N PHE A 72 24.95 59.25 19.26
CA PHE A 72 24.69 59.03 17.83
C PHE A 72 25.91 58.49 17.06
N ASN A 73 27.06 58.33 17.72
CA ASN A 73 28.25 57.77 17.04
C ASN A 73 28.09 56.33 16.65
N PRO A 74 28.08 55.99 15.32
CA PRO A 74 27.77 54.63 14.84
C PRO A 74 28.78 53.59 15.35
N PHE A 75 30.06 53.88 15.41
CA PHE A 75 31.08 52.95 15.88
C PHE A 75 30.91 52.61 17.37
N LYS A 76 30.62 53.62 18.21
CA LYS A 76 30.38 53.38 19.63
C LYS A 76 29.11 52.56 19.86
N ASN A 77 28.08 52.76 19.06
CA ASN A 77 26.83 52.04 19.18
C ASN A 77 26.95 50.58 18.65
N LEU A 78 27.67 50.35 17.57
CA LEU A 78 27.88 49.00 17.06
C LEU A 78 28.68 48.09 18.01
N ILE A 79 29.60 48.69 18.81
CA ILE A 79 30.47 47.97 19.75
C ILE A 79 29.84 47.88 21.16
N ALA A 80 28.93 48.78 21.51
CA ALA A 80 28.32 48.83 22.85
C ALA A 80 27.77 47.53 23.40
N PRO A 81 27.05 46.69 22.61
CA PRO A 81 26.56 45.39 23.08
C PRO A 81 27.67 44.40 23.51
N PHE A 82 28.89 44.56 22.98
CA PHE A 82 30.03 43.69 23.30
C PHE A 82 30.86 44.20 24.51
N THR A 83 30.55 45.36 25.05
CA THR A 83 31.18 45.82 26.30
C THR A 83 30.67 44.97 27.49
N PRO A 84 31.46 44.89 28.61
CA PRO A 84 31.00 44.13 29.79
C PRO A 84 29.63 44.57 30.30
N PHE A 85 29.34 45.88 30.27
CA PHE A 85 28.02 46.41 30.59
C PHE A 85 26.95 46.02 29.57
N GLY A 86 27.27 46.08 28.27
CA GLY A 86 26.37 45.67 27.18
C GLY A 86 26.05 44.19 27.24
N LEU A 87 27.01 43.32 27.53
CA LEU A 87 26.79 41.90 27.73
C LEU A 87 25.85 41.64 28.91
N GLY A 88 26.00 42.39 30.00
CA GLY A 88 25.08 42.30 31.15
C GLY A 88 23.64 42.68 30.78
N VAL A 89 23.46 43.82 30.07
CA VAL A 89 22.14 44.25 29.56
C VAL A 89 21.54 43.20 28.62
N THR A 90 22.34 42.67 27.71
CA THR A 90 21.91 41.62 26.76
C THR A 90 21.46 40.37 27.50
N ALA A 91 22.20 39.95 28.54
CA ALA A 91 21.85 38.79 29.35
C ALA A 91 20.53 39.01 30.12
N VAL A 92 20.31 40.20 30.68
CA VAL A 92 19.05 40.54 31.36
C VAL A 92 17.87 40.57 30.38
N ILE A 93 18.03 41.14 29.20
CA ILE A 93 16.98 41.16 28.16
C ILE A 93 16.70 39.73 27.68
N ALA A 94 17.73 38.94 27.43
CA ALA A 94 17.58 37.53 27.03
C ALA A 94 16.83 36.73 28.11
N LEU A 95 17.17 36.94 29.39
CA LEU A 95 16.48 36.34 30.53
C LEU A 95 15.00 36.72 30.58
N LEU A 96 14.69 38.02 30.41
CA LEU A 96 13.31 38.50 30.37
C LEU A 96 12.52 37.91 29.18
N ILE A 97 13.13 37.87 28.01
CA ILE A 97 12.53 37.21 26.83
C ILE A 97 12.31 35.72 27.11
N CYS A 98 13.27 35.05 27.75
CA CYS A 98 13.11 33.65 28.15
C CYS A 98 11.99 33.47 29.17
N LEU A 99 11.79 34.35 30.12
CA LEU A 99 10.71 34.28 31.10
C LEU A 99 9.33 34.55 30.49
N ILE A 100 9.25 35.43 29.49
CA ILE A 100 7.97 35.86 28.87
C ILE A 100 7.58 34.91 27.72
N THR A 101 8.54 34.29 27.04
CA THR A 101 8.25 33.43 25.88
C THR A 101 7.97 31.98 26.28
N LYS A 102 7.08 31.31 25.51
CA LYS A 102 6.81 29.87 25.68
C LYS A 102 8.09 29.00 25.58
N LYS A 103 9.09 29.43 24.80
CA LYS A 103 10.38 28.71 24.67
C LYS A 103 11.21 28.79 25.95
N GLY A 104 11.22 29.94 26.62
CA GLY A 104 11.90 30.09 27.90
C GLY A 104 11.21 29.33 29.02
N TYR A 105 9.89 29.38 29.07
CA TYR A 105 9.11 28.57 30.00
C TYR A 105 9.36 27.05 29.78
N SER A 106 9.42 26.61 28.52
CA SER A 106 9.78 25.22 28.16
C SER A 106 11.18 24.85 28.64
N TRP A 107 12.15 25.74 28.57
CA TRP A 107 13.52 25.50 29.05
C TRP A 107 13.61 25.43 30.57
N LEU A 108 12.91 26.32 31.27
CA LEU A 108 12.88 26.38 32.74
C LEU A 108 12.07 25.26 33.38
N SER A 109 10.96 24.85 32.76
CA SER A 109 10.07 23.80 33.26
C SER A 109 10.46 22.39 32.82
N GLY A 110 11.41 22.23 31.90
CA GLY A 110 11.75 20.96 31.27
C GLY A 110 10.69 20.46 30.27
N TYR A 111 9.57 21.18 30.10
CA TYR A 111 8.51 20.81 29.17
C TYR A 111 8.85 21.30 27.76
N LYS A 112 9.05 20.36 26.83
CA LYS A 112 9.15 20.67 25.39
C LYS A 112 7.74 20.79 24.82
N PHE A 113 7.22 22.00 24.71
CA PHE A 113 6.00 22.24 23.96
C PHE A 113 6.30 22.13 22.46
N VAL A 114 5.72 21.15 21.81
CA VAL A 114 5.73 21.03 20.35
C VAL A 114 4.38 21.53 19.85
N ARG A 115 4.38 22.58 19.03
CA ARG A 115 3.16 23.10 18.42
C ARG A 115 2.87 22.33 17.13
N ASP A 116 1.69 21.73 17.06
CA ASP A 116 1.18 21.06 15.87
C ASP A 116 0.94 22.10 14.73
N LYS A 117 0.93 21.66 13.47
CA LYS A 117 0.60 22.49 12.30
C LYS A 117 -0.78 23.16 12.39
N ARG A 118 -1.74 22.55 13.10
CA ARG A 118 -3.07 23.10 13.39
C ARG A 118 -3.08 24.12 14.51
N GLY A 119 -1.94 24.35 15.17
CA GLY A 119 -1.78 25.34 16.23
C GLY A 119 -2.04 24.83 17.64
N PHE A 120 -2.25 23.54 17.85
CA PHE A 120 -2.40 22.94 19.19
C PHE A 120 -1.04 22.77 19.88
N ASP A 121 -0.99 23.05 21.17
CA ASP A 121 0.18 22.77 22.00
C ASP A 121 0.10 21.30 22.45
N ILE A 122 1.06 20.48 22.03
CA ILE A 122 1.16 19.07 22.43
C ILE A 122 1.79 19.00 23.82
N LEU A 123 1.15 18.28 24.74
CA LEU A 123 1.66 18.07 26.11
C LEU A 123 2.47 16.78 26.17
N PRO A 124 3.66 16.81 26.78
CA PRO A 124 4.53 15.64 26.90
C PRO A 124 4.13 14.66 28.01
N ASP A 125 3.12 14.99 28.82
CA ASP A 125 2.65 14.15 29.92
C ASP A 125 1.96 12.85 29.47
N GLY A 126 1.48 12.82 28.21
CA GLY A 126 0.94 11.62 27.58
C GLY A 126 -0.34 11.08 28.21
N THR A 127 -1.07 11.86 29.02
CA THR A 127 -2.28 11.41 29.74
C THR A 127 -3.33 10.77 28.83
N HIS A 128 -3.47 11.28 27.58
CA HIS A 128 -4.42 10.79 26.58
C HIS A 128 -3.73 10.15 25.37
N GLY A 129 -2.41 9.96 25.42
CA GLY A 129 -1.61 9.36 24.38
C GLY A 129 -0.38 10.16 24.02
N THR A 130 0.60 9.47 23.43
CA THR A 130 1.90 10.02 23.04
C THR A 130 2.22 9.80 21.57
N SER A 131 1.20 9.50 20.75
CA SER A 131 1.36 9.23 19.32
C SER A 131 1.97 10.41 18.58
N GLY A 132 2.81 10.09 17.61
CA GLY A 132 3.46 11.09 16.75
C GLY A 132 4.04 10.43 15.51
N PHE A 133 4.40 11.24 14.52
CA PHE A 133 5.12 10.74 13.36
C PHE A 133 6.52 10.26 13.76
N MET A 134 7.00 9.22 13.09
CA MET A 134 8.34 8.68 13.29
C MET A 134 9.39 9.78 13.21
N ASP A 135 10.33 9.77 14.15
CA ASP A 135 11.51 10.63 14.08
C ASP A 135 12.50 10.10 13.00
N LYS A 136 13.53 10.90 12.71
CA LYS A 136 14.52 10.54 11.69
C LYS A 136 15.29 9.25 12.01
N LYS A 137 15.47 8.92 13.30
CA LYS A 137 16.20 7.71 13.72
C LYS A 137 15.32 6.47 13.62
N GLU A 138 14.06 6.57 14.04
CA GLU A 138 13.06 5.51 13.91
C GLU A 138 12.82 5.17 12.44
N ARG A 139 12.62 6.21 11.61
CA ARG A 139 12.43 6.06 10.17
C ARG A 139 13.60 5.32 9.52
N ALA A 140 14.84 5.69 9.82
CA ALA A 140 16.04 5.07 9.24
C ALA A 140 16.24 3.58 9.60
N ARG A 141 15.50 3.06 10.59
CA ARG A 141 15.50 1.62 10.92
C ARG A 141 14.64 0.81 9.96
N ILE A 142 13.52 1.36 9.51
CA ILE A 142 12.47 0.67 8.77
C ILE A 142 12.46 1.10 7.30
N LEU A 143 12.70 2.39 7.02
CA LEU A 143 12.61 2.99 5.70
C LEU A 143 13.99 3.43 5.19
N GLU A 144 14.16 3.33 3.89
CA GLU A 144 15.29 3.86 3.14
C GLU A 144 14.81 5.05 2.31
N THR A 145 15.62 6.12 2.25
CA THR A 145 15.30 7.33 1.49
C THR A 145 16.43 7.67 0.53
N GLY A 146 16.08 8.12 -0.67
CA GLY A 146 17.05 8.52 -1.67
C GLY A 146 16.44 8.82 -3.04
N PRO A 147 17.29 9.04 -4.06
CA PRO A 147 16.85 9.13 -5.45
C PRO A 147 16.21 7.81 -5.91
N VAL A 148 15.17 7.90 -6.75
CA VAL A 148 14.39 6.73 -7.21
C VAL A 148 15.25 5.68 -7.94
N ASP A 149 16.30 6.11 -8.61
CA ASP A 149 17.22 5.25 -9.35
C ASP A 149 18.15 4.41 -8.46
N GLN A 150 18.35 4.82 -7.21
CA GLN A 150 19.20 4.12 -6.23
C GLN A 150 18.43 3.20 -5.29
N LEU A 151 17.09 3.33 -5.22
CA LEU A 151 16.27 2.55 -4.31
C LEU A 151 15.89 1.20 -4.92
N ALA A 152 16.06 0.13 -4.14
CA ALA A 152 15.75 -1.23 -4.55
C ALA A 152 14.35 -1.71 -4.14
N GLY A 153 13.69 -1.05 -3.16
CA GLY A 153 12.36 -1.41 -2.68
C GLY A 153 11.22 -0.76 -3.47
N THR A 154 9.98 -1.15 -3.16
CA THR A 154 8.79 -0.48 -3.67
C THR A 154 8.70 0.94 -3.10
N VAL A 155 8.56 1.94 -3.96
CA VAL A 155 8.40 3.34 -3.53
C VAL A 155 7.03 3.54 -2.91
N LEU A 156 7.02 3.97 -1.65
CA LEU A 156 5.82 4.23 -0.87
C LEU A 156 5.35 5.69 -1.01
N GLY A 157 6.25 6.59 -1.37
CA GLY A 157 5.93 8.01 -1.54
C GLY A 157 7.17 8.88 -1.64
N LYS A 158 6.93 10.21 -1.65
CA LYS A 158 7.98 11.23 -1.57
C LYS A 158 8.05 11.80 -0.17
N TYR A 159 9.25 12.03 0.31
CA TYR A 159 9.52 12.66 1.59
C TYR A 159 10.29 13.96 1.43
N LYS A 160 9.92 14.97 2.19
CA LYS A 160 10.64 16.24 2.32
C LYS A 160 10.93 16.47 3.80
N ASP A 161 12.15 16.90 4.12
CA ASP A 161 12.49 17.32 5.49
C ASP A 161 11.69 18.58 5.90
N ASP A 162 11.44 19.48 4.96
CA ASP A 162 10.61 20.66 5.11
C ASP A 162 9.48 20.62 4.05
N PRO A 163 8.20 20.66 4.44
CA PRO A 163 7.09 20.66 3.50
C PRO A 163 7.08 21.84 2.51
N GLU A 164 7.73 22.96 2.89
CA GLU A 164 7.84 24.16 2.04
C GLU A 164 8.97 24.05 1.00
N ASP A 165 9.80 23.00 1.07
CA ASP A 165 10.86 22.78 0.09
C ASP A 165 10.29 22.49 -1.30
N ASP A 166 11.05 22.91 -2.34
CA ASP A 166 10.78 22.56 -3.73
C ASP A 166 10.75 21.05 -3.92
N ASP A 167 9.87 20.53 -4.80
CA ASP A 167 9.74 19.10 -5.09
C ASP A 167 11.03 18.46 -5.63
N LYS A 168 11.95 19.28 -6.18
CA LYS A 168 13.27 18.81 -6.63
C LYS A 168 14.17 18.32 -5.49
N TYR A 169 13.89 18.67 -4.23
CA TYR A 169 14.61 18.18 -3.05
C TYR A 169 13.90 17.02 -2.35
N ALA A 170 12.78 16.56 -2.89
CA ALA A 170 12.08 15.43 -2.34
C ALA A 170 12.87 14.15 -2.60
N GLU A 171 13.07 13.38 -1.55
CA GLU A 171 13.61 12.01 -1.63
C GLU A 171 12.45 11.01 -1.73
N TYR A 172 12.66 9.92 -2.44
CA TYR A 172 11.71 8.82 -2.44
C TYR A 172 11.93 7.92 -1.25
N VAL A 173 10.86 7.30 -0.78
CA VAL A 173 10.85 6.44 0.42
C VAL A 173 10.46 5.03 0.02
N THR A 174 11.26 4.05 0.46
CA THR A 174 11.00 2.62 0.28
C THR A 174 11.11 1.87 1.59
N LEU A 175 10.53 0.68 1.66
CA LEU A 175 10.78 -0.23 2.77
C LEU A 175 12.24 -0.73 2.69
N LYS A 176 12.93 -0.67 3.82
CA LYS A 176 14.30 -1.17 3.91
C LYS A 176 14.31 -2.69 3.87
N LYS A 177 15.13 -3.29 3.00
CA LYS A 177 15.34 -4.73 3.00
C LYS A 177 15.89 -5.18 4.37
N GLY A 178 15.36 -6.31 4.88
CA GLY A 178 15.74 -6.80 6.20
C GLY A 178 15.08 -6.09 7.39
N SER A 179 14.12 -5.20 7.17
CA SER A 179 13.31 -4.58 8.23
C SER A 179 12.49 -5.58 9.04
N GLY A 180 12.31 -6.82 8.55
CA GLY A 180 11.45 -7.83 9.15
C GLY A 180 9.98 -7.73 8.73
N LEU A 181 9.58 -6.62 8.11
CA LEU A 181 8.22 -6.39 7.64
C LEU A 181 7.92 -7.15 6.34
N THR A 182 6.65 -7.43 6.08
CA THR A 182 6.21 -7.99 4.81
C THR A 182 6.15 -6.91 3.74
N GLU A 183 6.33 -7.30 2.48
CA GLU A 183 6.11 -6.41 1.34
C GLU A 183 4.65 -6.42 0.85
N HIS A 184 3.76 -7.13 1.58
CA HIS A 184 2.33 -7.05 1.31
C HIS A 184 1.85 -5.65 1.65
N THR A 185 1.14 -5.06 0.70
CA THR A 185 0.69 -3.67 0.80
C THR A 185 -0.82 -3.59 0.68
N MET A 186 -1.46 -2.86 1.58
CA MET A 186 -2.86 -2.47 1.48
C MET A 186 -2.93 -0.99 1.09
N VAL A 187 -3.64 -0.69 0.02
CA VAL A 187 -3.83 0.69 -0.47
C VAL A 187 -5.31 1.05 -0.39
N TYR A 188 -5.62 2.05 0.40
CA TYR A 188 -6.97 2.61 0.51
C TYR A 188 -7.06 3.88 -0.34
N GLY A 189 -8.08 3.97 -1.18
CA GLY A 189 -8.28 5.18 -1.95
C GLY A 189 -9.67 5.25 -2.58
N ALA A 190 -10.42 6.28 -2.23
CA ALA A 190 -11.69 6.56 -2.86
C ALA A 190 -11.56 6.74 -4.39
N THR A 191 -12.67 6.69 -5.11
CA THR A 191 -12.68 6.97 -6.54
C THR A 191 -12.09 8.36 -6.83
N GLY A 192 -11.14 8.43 -7.76
CA GLY A 192 -10.43 9.68 -8.07
C GLY A 192 -9.27 10.03 -7.13
N ALA A 193 -8.99 9.25 -6.08
CA ALA A 193 -7.86 9.49 -5.17
C ALA A 193 -6.47 9.29 -5.79
N GLY A 194 -6.41 8.88 -7.06
CA GLY A 194 -5.15 8.74 -7.79
C GLY A 194 -4.46 7.39 -7.60
N LYS A 195 -5.16 6.32 -7.19
CA LYS A 195 -4.61 4.96 -7.01
C LYS A 195 -3.75 4.51 -8.19
N SER A 196 -4.30 4.54 -9.40
CA SER A 196 -3.63 4.08 -10.62
C SER A 196 -2.38 4.91 -10.96
N ARG A 197 -2.45 6.25 -10.85
CA ARG A 197 -1.33 7.16 -11.15
C ARG A 197 -0.32 7.27 -10.01
N GLY A 198 -0.79 7.27 -8.76
CA GLY A 198 0.05 7.49 -7.59
C GLY A 198 0.75 6.23 -7.09
N PHE A 199 0.15 5.06 -7.32
CA PHE A 199 0.70 3.79 -6.83
C PHE A 199 0.92 2.76 -7.95
N VAL A 200 -0.12 2.36 -8.71
CA VAL A 200 -0.03 1.21 -9.63
C VAL A 200 0.98 1.43 -10.75
N LYS A 201 0.88 2.53 -11.52
CA LYS A 201 1.83 2.81 -12.62
C LYS A 201 3.28 2.96 -12.13
N PRO A 202 3.58 3.72 -11.06
CA PRO A 202 4.91 3.72 -10.46
C PRO A 202 5.38 2.33 -10.00
N PHE A 203 4.50 1.51 -9.44
CA PHE A 203 4.82 0.15 -9.02
C PHE A 203 5.22 -0.74 -10.21
N ILE A 204 4.49 -0.70 -11.33
CA ILE A 204 4.83 -1.43 -12.57
C ILE A 204 6.23 -1.05 -13.06
N LEU A 205 6.53 0.26 -13.15
CA LEU A 205 7.83 0.75 -13.59
C LEU A 205 8.98 0.29 -12.68
N GLN A 206 8.74 0.26 -11.37
CA GLN A 206 9.73 -0.20 -10.39
C GLN A 206 9.93 -1.72 -10.47
N CYS A 207 8.86 -2.49 -10.68
CA CYS A 207 8.92 -3.93 -10.89
C CYS A 207 9.76 -4.26 -12.13
N ALA A 208 9.56 -3.55 -13.24
CA ALA A 208 10.36 -3.68 -14.46
C ALA A 208 11.84 -3.38 -14.21
N LYS A 209 12.14 -2.29 -13.48
CA LYS A 209 13.51 -1.94 -13.09
C LYS A 209 14.16 -3.05 -12.25
N ARG A 210 13.45 -3.56 -11.24
CA ARG A 210 13.98 -4.62 -10.35
C ARG A 210 14.17 -5.94 -11.09
N ALA A 211 13.27 -6.28 -12.02
CA ALA A 211 13.42 -7.44 -12.89
C ALA A 211 14.71 -7.35 -13.71
N ARG A 212 14.98 -6.20 -14.35
CA ARG A 212 16.21 -5.96 -15.10
C ARG A 212 17.46 -6.06 -14.22
N LEU A 213 17.45 -5.44 -13.03
CA LEU A 213 18.56 -5.53 -12.07
C LEU A 213 18.80 -6.97 -11.63
N GLY A 214 17.74 -7.74 -11.38
CA GLY A 214 17.83 -9.16 -11.04
C GLY A 214 18.43 -10.01 -12.16
N LEU A 215 18.01 -9.79 -13.40
CA LEU A 215 18.58 -10.49 -14.57
C LEU A 215 20.05 -10.15 -14.79
N GLN A 216 20.49 -8.94 -14.44
CA GLN A 216 21.90 -8.50 -14.51
C GLN A 216 22.75 -9.01 -13.33
N GLY A 217 22.15 -9.66 -12.33
CA GLY A 217 22.82 -10.07 -11.11
C GLY A 217 23.31 -8.89 -10.28
N ALA A 218 22.67 -7.73 -10.38
CA ALA A 218 23.02 -6.55 -9.61
C ALA A 218 22.88 -6.80 -8.11
N LYS A 219 23.66 -6.09 -7.30
CA LYS A 219 23.57 -6.17 -5.84
C LYS A 219 22.79 -4.98 -5.28
N ASP A 220 21.97 -5.26 -4.27
CA ASP A 220 21.25 -4.23 -3.52
C ASP A 220 22.15 -3.46 -2.54
N SER A 221 21.57 -2.54 -1.77
CA SER A 221 22.28 -1.73 -0.76
C SER A 221 22.94 -2.54 0.35
N LEU A 222 22.51 -3.79 0.56
CA LEU A 222 23.09 -4.74 1.52
C LEU A 222 24.13 -5.68 0.90
N GLY A 223 24.40 -5.55 -0.41
CA GLY A 223 25.32 -6.40 -1.16
C GLY A 223 24.74 -7.77 -1.55
N GLN A 224 23.43 -7.99 -1.37
CA GLN A 224 22.75 -9.20 -1.81
C GLN A 224 22.39 -9.11 -3.29
N VAL A 225 22.46 -10.24 -4.00
CA VAL A 225 22.06 -10.31 -5.41
C VAL A 225 20.55 -10.06 -5.52
N CYS A 226 20.19 -9.09 -6.36
CA CYS A 226 18.78 -8.84 -6.68
C CYS A 226 18.20 -10.06 -7.40
N GLN A 227 16.97 -10.44 -7.06
CA GLN A 227 16.23 -11.46 -7.79
C GLN A 227 15.40 -10.83 -8.91
N PRO A 228 15.27 -11.49 -10.06
CA PRO A 228 14.34 -11.05 -11.09
C PRO A 228 12.90 -11.08 -10.56
N GLU A 229 12.04 -10.27 -11.14
CA GLU A 229 10.66 -10.12 -10.70
C GLU A 229 9.66 -10.32 -11.85
N SER A 230 8.50 -10.85 -11.51
CA SER A 230 7.32 -10.93 -12.36
C SER A 230 6.20 -10.06 -11.81
N LEU A 231 5.29 -9.65 -12.66
CA LEU A 231 4.13 -8.83 -12.36
C LEU A 231 2.85 -9.53 -12.80
N ILE A 232 1.89 -9.67 -11.90
CA ILE A 232 0.53 -10.10 -12.20
C ILE A 232 -0.40 -8.98 -11.79
N LEU A 233 -1.25 -8.52 -12.70
CA LEU A 233 -2.04 -7.31 -12.50
C LEU A 233 -3.52 -7.54 -12.81
N VAL A 234 -4.40 -7.12 -11.92
CA VAL A 234 -5.80 -6.86 -12.24
C VAL A 234 -5.89 -5.52 -12.93
N ASP A 235 -6.55 -5.47 -14.07
CA ASP A 235 -6.72 -4.27 -14.89
C ASP A 235 -8.21 -4.02 -15.17
N PRO A 236 -8.93 -3.31 -14.29
CA PRO A 236 -10.38 -3.15 -14.38
C PRO A 236 -10.88 -2.44 -15.63
N LYS A 237 -10.00 -1.77 -16.36
CA LYS A 237 -10.34 -0.97 -17.55
C LYS A 237 -9.52 -1.28 -18.79
N GLY A 238 -8.54 -2.19 -18.69
CA GLY A 238 -7.57 -2.45 -19.76
C GLY A 238 -6.49 -1.37 -19.94
N GLU A 239 -6.54 -0.28 -19.12
CA GLU A 239 -5.64 0.88 -19.25
C GLU A 239 -4.16 0.54 -19.02
N PHE A 240 -3.86 -0.43 -18.15
CA PHE A 240 -2.48 -0.79 -17.85
C PHE A 240 -1.90 -1.65 -18.96
N TYR A 241 -2.67 -2.59 -19.49
CA TYR A 241 -2.24 -3.37 -20.63
C TYR A 241 -1.96 -2.48 -21.83
N GLU A 242 -2.89 -1.60 -22.20
CA GLU A 242 -2.73 -0.67 -23.32
C GLU A 242 -1.50 0.23 -23.16
N SER A 243 -1.30 0.81 -21.97
CA SER A 243 -0.24 1.80 -21.76
C SER A 243 1.12 1.21 -21.43
N MET A 244 1.22 -0.03 -20.91
CA MET A 244 2.45 -0.57 -20.33
C MET A 244 2.92 -1.88 -20.97
N SER A 245 2.08 -2.62 -21.71
CA SER A 245 2.44 -3.92 -22.27
C SER A 245 3.61 -3.86 -23.25
N GLY A 246 3.66 -2.83 -24.11
CA GLY A 246 4.78 -2.61 -25.03
C GLY A 246 6.10 -2.39 -24.29
N PHE A 247 6.09 -1.46 -23.32
CA PHE A 247 7.25 -1.19 -22.46
C PHE A 247 7.73 -2.46 -21.74
N LEU A 248 6.83 -3.26 -21.18
CA LEU A 248 7.23 -4.48 -20.46
C LEU A 248 7.80 -5.55 -21.41
N ARG A 249 7.31 -5.66 -22.66
CA ARG A 249 7.93 -6.52 -23.69
C ARG A 249 9.35 -6.05 -24.02
N ASP A 250 9.56 -4.75 -24.16
CA ASP A 250 10.88 -4.17 -24.42
C ASP A 250 11.85 -4.40 -23.24
N GLU A 251 11.36 -4.45 -22.01
CA GLU A 251 12.14 -4.82 -20.81
C GLU A 251 12.33 -6.36 -20.65
N GLY A 252 11.84 -7.16 -21.60
CA GLY A 252 12.07 -8.61 -21.66
C GLY A 252 11.06 -9.48 -20.91
N PHE A 253 9.91 -8.92 -20.53
CA PHE A 253 8.83 -9.71 -19.92
C PHE A 253 8.07 -10.53 -20.97
N GLU A 254 7.70 -11.75 -20.61
CA GLU A 254 6.63 -12.46 -21.32
C GLU A 254 5.27 -11.89 -20.88
N VAL A 255 4.60 -11.23 -21.83
CA VAL A 255 3.33 -10.55 -21.55
C VAL A 255 2.16 -11.42 -21.99
N ARG A 256 1.20 -11.65 -21.10
CA ARG A 256 -0.06 -12.36 -21.36
C ARG A 256 -1.24 -11.50 -20.91
N LEU A 257 -2.36 -11.67 -21.58
CA LEU A 257 -3.60 -10.94 -21.31
C LEU A 257 -4.79 -11.91 -21.21
N PHE A 258 -5.34 -12.10 -20.02
CA PHE A 258 -6.63 -12.73 -19.84
C PHE A 258 -7.70 -11.63 -19.81
N ASN A 259 -8.40 -11.44 -20.91
CA ASN A 259 -9.27 -10.29 -21.15
C ASN A 259 -10.74 -10.66 -21.08
N LEU A 260 -11.40 -10.33 -19.98
CA LEU A 260 -12.85 -10.54 -19.81
C LEU A 260 -13.68 -9.33 -20.27
N LEU A 261 -13.03 -8.20 -20.67
CA LEU A 261 -13.68 -7.04 -21.27
C LEU A 261 -13.86 -7.19 -22.79
N ASP A 262 -12.78 -7.62 -23.44
CA ASP A 262 -12.73 -7.86 -24.89
C ASP A 262 -12.13 -9.22 -25.16
N MET A 263 -12.99 -10.22 -25.17
CA MET A 263 -12.60 -11.63 -25.23
C MET A 263 -12.05 -12.05 -26.61
N GLU A 264 -12.30 -11.27 -27.66
CA GLU A 264 -11.72 -11.52 -28.99
C GLU A 264 -10.19 -11.34 -28.96
N ASN A 265 -9.73 -10.42 -28.12
CA ASN A 265 -8.32 -10.06 -27.91
C ASN A 265 -7.80 -10.61 -26.57
N SER A 266 -8.11 -11.86 -26.24
CA SER A 266 -7.67 -12.53 -25.00
C SER A 266 -6.79 -13.73 -25.33
N ASP A 267 -5.72 -13.89 -24.54
CA ASP A 267 -5.07 -15.22 -24.42
C ASP A 267 -6.03 -16.20 -23.72
N ALA A 268 -6.00 -17.45 -24.11
CA ALA A 268 -6.88 -18.49 -23.56
C ALA A 268 -6.28 -19.13 -22.31
N TRP A 269 -7.17 -19.44 -21.37
CA TRP A 269 -6.80 -20.15 -20.15
C TRP A 269 -7.89 -21.14 -19.73
N ASN A 270 -7.57 -22.43 -19.79
CA ASN A 270 -8.44 -23.50 -19.35
C ASN A 270 -8.11 -23.92 -17.92
N CYS A 271 -8.99 -23.61 -16.98
CA CYS A 271 -8.81 -23.92 -15.57
C CYS A 271 -8.76 -25.43 -15.28
N LEU A 272 -9.23 -26.28 -16.19
CA LEU A 272 -9.20 -27.73 -16.05
C LEU A 272 -7.94 -28.36 -16.65
N ALA A 273 -7.07 -27.62 -17.32
CA ALA A 273 -5.90 -28.13 -18.02
C ALA A 273 -5.03 -29.03 -17.12
N ASP A 274 -4.76 -28.58 -15.91
CA ASP A 274 -3.89 -29.30 -14.96
C ASP A 274 -4.64 -30.21 -13.98
N ALA A 275 -5.98 -30.22 -14.03
CA ALA A 275 -6.81 -30.96 -13.07
C ALA A 275 -6.72 -32.50 -13.24
N THR A 276 -6.19 -32.95 -14.37
CA THR A 276 -5.92 -34.39 -14.60
C THR A 276 -4.75 -34.87 -13.75
N GLU A 277 -3.74 -34.01 -13.56
CA GLU A 277 -2.52 -34.32 -12.83
C GLU A 277 -2.64 -34.05 -11.31
N ASP A 278 -3.50 -33.11 -10.91
CA ASP A 278 -3.74 -32.77 -9.52
C ASP A 278 -5.24 -32.85 -9.16
N PRO A 279 -5.70 -34.00 -8.63
CA PRO A 279 -7.12 -34.21 -8.28
C PRO A 279 -7.66 -33.19 -7.25
N ASN A 280 -6.78 -32.57 -6.43
CA ASN A 280 -7.20 -31.56 -5.45
C ASN A 280 -7.71 -30.28 -6.13
N LEU A 281 -7.24 -30.00 -7.35
CA LEU A 281 -7.73 -28.85 -8.13
C LEU A 281 -9.21 -28.98 -8.47
N VAL A 282 -9.71 -30.19 -8.71
CA VAL A 282 -11.12 -30.42 -9.07
C VAL A 282 -12.05 -29.89 -7.98
N GLN A 283 -11.78 -30.28 -6.74
CA GLN A 283 -12.58 -29.81 -5.59
C GLN A 283 -12.49 -28.29 -5.44
N SER A 284 -11.27 -27.74 -5.51
CA SER A 284 -11.04 -26.29 -5.38
C SER A 284 -11.74 -25.48 -6.47
N ILE A 285 -11.68 -25.93 -7.73
CA ILE A 285 -12.37 -25.29 -8.86
C ILE A 285 -13.88 -25.25 -8.62
N ALA A 286 -14.46 -26.38 -8.26
CA ALA A 286 -15.89 -26.48 -8.01
C ALA A 286 -16.32 -25.58 -6.83
N GLU A 287 -15.56 -25.55 -5.74
CA GLU A 287 -15.82 -24.68 -4.59
C GLU A 287 -15.75 -23.20 -4.97
N VAL A 288 -14.76 -22.77 -5.76
CA VAL A 288 -14.66 -21.38 -6.24
C VAL A 288 -15.88 -21.00 -7.07
N ILE A 289 -16.30 -21.85 -7.99
CA ILE A 289 -17.48 -21.60 -8.83
C ILE A 289 -18.73 -21.47 -7.97
N ILE A 290 -19.03 -22.46 -7.12
CA ILE A 290 -20.23 -22.43 -6.27
C ILE A 290 -20.23 -21.23 -5.33
N ASN A 291 -19.11 -20.95 -4.65
CA ASN A 291 -19.06 -19.83 -3.69
C ASN A 291 -19.19 -18.44 -4.34
N ASN A 292 -18.66 -18.25 -5.56
CA ASN A 292 -18.75 -16.95 -6.24
C ASN A 292 -20.05 -16.75 -7.04
N THR A 293 -20.81 -17.81 -7.25
CA THR A 293 -22.11 -17.76 -7.95
C THR A 293 -23.30 -17.93 -6.99
N SER A 294 -23.07 -18.07 -5.69
CA SER A 294 -24.09 -18.15 -4.64
C SER A 294 -24.18 -16.87 -3.84
N ASN A 295 -25.39 -16.50 -3.42
CA ASN A 295 -25.61 -15.46 -2.41
C ASN A 295 -25.06 -15.91 -1.04
N SER A 296 -24.79 -14.98 -0.13
CA SER A 296 -24.20 -15.28 1.19
C SER A 296 -25.01 -16.29 2.02
N GLU A 297 -26.34 -16.25 1.91
CA GLU A 297 -27.26 -17.16 2.59
C GLU A 297 -27.31 -18.55 1.98
N GLU A 298 -27.12 -18.66 0.65
CA GLU A 298 -27.18 -19.92 -0.10
C GLU A 298 -25.91 -20.79 -0.02
N ARG A 299 -24.76 -20.18 0.35
CA ARG A 299 -23.45 -20.86 0.30
C ARG A 299 -23.32 -22.14 1.14
N GLN A 300 -24.15 -22.31 2.15
CA GLN A 300 -24.12 -23.45 3.07
C GLN A 300 -25.38 -24.33 3.03
N ASP A 301 -26.30 -24.06 2.11
CA ASP A 301 -27.54 -24.79 2.02
C ASP A 301 -27.36 -26.18 1.34
N PHE A 302 -28.45 -26.95 1.38
CA PHE A 302 -28.49 -28.27 0.75
C PHE A 302 -28.27 -28.21 -0.77
N TRP A 303 -28.83 -27.19 -1.44
CA TRP A 303 -28.78 -27.07 -2.89
C TRP A 303 -27.35 -26.82 -3.38
N SER A 304 -26.65 -25.86 -2.82
CA SER A 304 -25.25 -25.56 -3.17
C SER A 304 -24.33 -26.75 -2.92
N LYS A 305 -24.54 -27.53 -1.85
CA LYS A 305 -23.77 -28.77 -1.61
C LYS A 305 -24.06 -29.88 -2.61
N ALA A 306 -25.31 -29.99 -3.03
CA ALA A 306 -25.68 -30.99 -4.04
C ALA A 306 -25.16 -30.61 -5.43
N GLU A 307 -25.25 -29.33 -5.82
CA GLU A 307 -24.65 -28.79 -7.03
C GLU A 307 -23.12 -28.93 -7.04
N LEU A 308 -22.45 -28.70 -5.91
CA LEU A 308 -21.00 -28.91 -5.75
C LEU A 308 -20.61 -30.36 -6.07
N ASN A 309 -21.30 -31.32 -5.46
CA ASN A 309 -20.99 -32.74 -5.70
C ASN A 309 -21.26 -33.15 -7.16
N LEU A 310 -22.32 -32.63 -7.76
CA LEU A 310 -22.60 -32.86 -9.17
C LEU A 310 -21.49 -32.26 -10.06
N LEU A 311 -21.09 -31.02 -9.80
CA LEU A 311 -20.03 -30.33 -10.54
C LEU A 311 -18.70 -31.06 -10.42
N VAL A 312 -18.28 -31.48 -9.20
CA VAL A 312 -17.08 -32.30 -8.98
C VAL A 312 -17.11 -33.60 -9.79
N ALA A 313 -18.25 -34.29 -9.82
CA ALA A 313 -18.42 -35.51 -10.62
C ALA A 313 -18.26 -35.22 -12.12
N LEU A 314 -18.88 -34.16 -12.63
CA LEU A 314 -18.82 -33.75 -14.03
C LEU A 314 -17.40 -33.34 -14.45
N ILE A 315 -16.71 -32.58 -13.59
CA ILE A 315 -15.30 -32.21 -13.85
C ILE A 315 -14.45 -33.49 -13.94
N HIS A 316 -14.54 -34.40 -12.96
CA HIS A 316 -13.79 -35.67 -13.01
C HIS A 316 -14.08 -36.47 -14.25
N TYR A 317 -15.32 -36.46 -14.76
CA TYR A 317 -15.71 -37.12 -15.98
C TYR A 317 -15.06 -36.45 -17.21
N VAL A 318 -15.28 -35.14 -17.38
CA VAL A 318 -14.86 -34.41 -18.58
C VAL A 318 -13.34 -34.39 -18.75
N ILE A 319 -12.56 -34.19 -17.69
CA ILE A 319 -11.09 -34.19 -17.78
C ILE A 319 -10.49 -35.53 -18.16
N ARG A 320 -11.26 -36.64 -18.08
CA ARG A 320 -10.82 -38.00 -18.39
C ARG A 320 -11.50 -38.59 -19.62
N LEU A 321 -12.24 -37.76 -20.37
CA LEU A 321 -12.85 -38.20 -21.63
C LEU A 321 -11.79 -38.70 -22.59
N LYS A 322 -12.05 -39.86 -23.17
CA LYS A 322 -11.17 -40.54 -24.15
C LYS A 322 -11.87 -40.65 -25.50
N GLY A 323 -11.11 -40.47 -26.54
CA GLY A 323 -11.56 -40.77 -27.91
C GLY A 323 -11.61 -42.27 -28.21
N PRO A 324 -12.05 -42.62 -29.41
CA PRO A 324 -12.11 -44.00 -29.87
C PRO A 324 -10.73 -44.71 -29.88
N ASP A 325 -9.65 -43.91 -29.94
CA ASP A 325 -8.26 -44.38 -29.89
C ASP A 325 -7.75 -44.67 -28.46
N GLY A 326 -8.59 -44.46 -27.44
CA GLY A 326 -8.26 -44.63 -26.03
C GLY A 326 -7.41 -43.52 -25.43
N LYS A 327 -7.02 -42.50 -26.21
CA LYS A 327 -6.31 -41.30 -25.73
C LYS A 327 -7.28 -40.28 -25.19
N LEU A 328 -6.78 -39.40 -24.30
CA LEU A 328 -7.55 -38.26 -23.82
C LEU A 328 -7.97 -37.38 -25.00
N LEU A 329 -9.22 -36.92 -24.97
CA LEU A 329 -9.69 -35.90 -25.93
C LEU A 329 -8.82 -34.65 -25.90
N PRO A 330 -8.79 -33.84 -26.97
CA PRO A 330 -8.11 -32.56 -26.99
C PRO A 330 -8.53 -31.64 -25.83
N ILE A 331 -7.65 -30.73 -25.41
CA ILE A 331 -7.87 -29.89 -24.22
C ILE A 331 -9.14 -29.04 -24.32
N HIS A 332 -9.48 -28.55 -25.51
CA HIS A 332 -10.66 -27.73 -25.75
C HIS A 332 -12.00 -28.48 -25.59
N GLU A 333 -11.98 -29.80 -25.68
CA GLU A 333 -13.14 -30.67 -25.39
C GLU A 333 -13.23 -31.03 -23.89
N ARG A 334 -12.23 -30.65 -23.10
CA ARG A 334 -12.13 -30.94 -21.67
C ARG A 334 -12.14 -29.63 -20.88
N SER A 335 -13.22 -28.82 -21.03
CA SER A 335 -13.39 -27.49 -20.48
C SER A 335 -14.67 -27.37 -19.66
N LEU A 336 -14.84 -26.26 -18.94
CA LEU A 336 -16.11 -25.93 -18.26
C LEU A 336 -17.25 -25.77 -19.26
N GLY A 337 -16.98 -25.20 -20.44
CA GLY A 337 -17.96 -25.13 -21.52
C GLY A 337 -18.43 -26.52 -21.99
N ALA A 338 -17.55 -27.52 -22.01
CA ALA A 338 -17.94 -28.89 -22.29
C ALA A 338 -18.89 -29.45 -21.22
N ILE A 339 -18.68 -29.14 -19.95
CA ILE A 339 -19.61 -29.47 -18.86
C ILE A 339 -20.97 -28.79 -19.08
N TYR A 340 -20.96 -27.50 -19.44
CA TYR A 340 -22.20 -26.79 -19.73
C TYR A 340 -22.96 -27.44 -20.90
N ARG A 341 -22.28 -27.75 -22.00
CA ARG A 341 -22.88 -28.45 -23.15
C ARG A 341 -23.46 -29.80 -22.75
N LEU A 342 -22.77 -30.58 -21.92
CA LEU A 342 -23.26 -31.85 -21.42
C LEU A 342 -24.54 -31.69 -20.60
N LEU A 343 -24.64 -30.68 -19.76
CA LEU A 343 -25.85 -30.38 -18.97
C LEU A 343 -27.01 -29.87 -19.82
N SER A 344 -26.73 -29.14 -20.92
CA SER A 344 -27.75 -28.47 -21.73
C SER A 344 -28.25 -29.32 -22.91
N SER A 345 -27.43 -30.24 -23.44
CA SER A 345 -27.76 -31.04 -24.62
C SER A 345 -28.32 -32.40 -24.29
N GLU A 346 -28.02 -32.95 -23.13
CA GLU A 346 -28.44 -34.30 -22.73
C GLU A 346 -29.65 -34.26 -21.79
N SER A 347 -30.52 -35.27 -21.93
CA SER A 347 -31.52 -35.48 -20.89
C SER A 347 -30.83 -35.91 -19.59
N PHE A 348 -31.41 -35.59 -18.45
CA PHE A 348 -30.85 -36.02 -17.17
C PHE A 348 -30.72 -37.54 -17.08
N GLN A 349 -31.60 -38.28 -17.79
CA GLN A 349 -31.54 -39.73 -17.87
C GLN A 349 -30.29 -40.21 -18.62
N SER A 350 -29.94 -39.58 -19.74
CA SER A 350 -28.68 -39.87 -20.48
C SER A 350 -27.45 -39.59 -19.62
N LEU A 351 -27.45 -38.50 -18.86
CA LEU A 351 -26.38 -38.22 -17.91
C LEU A 351 -26.26 -39.27 -16.81
N GLU A 352 -27.39 -39.75 -16.29
CA GLU A 352 -27.43 -40.86 -15.32
C GLU A 352 -26.84 -42.15 -15.91
N GLU A 353 -27.19 -42.49 -17.14
CA GLU A 353 -26.66 -43.67 -17.86
C GLU A 353 -25.15 -43.57 -18.06
N ILE A 354 -24.66 -42.42 -18.52
CA ILE A 354 -23.22 -42.13 -18.66
C ILE A 354 -22.50 -42.33 -17.33
N MET A 355 -22.97 -41.72 -16.27
CA MET A 355 -22.34 -41.84 -14.95
C MET A 355 -22.40 -43.25 -14.37
N ASN A 356 -23.47 -43.99 -14.64
CA ASN A 356 -23.60 -45.38 -14.20
C ASN A 356 -22.70 -46.34 -14.98
N SER A 357 -22.42 -46.08 -16.27
CA SER A 357 -21.55 -46.92 -17.13
C SER A 357 -20.08 -46.82 -16.78
N LEU A 358 -19.65 -45.78 -16.04
CA LEU A 358 -18.26 -45.58 -15.64
C LEU A 358 -17.75 -46.74 -14.76
N PRO A 359 -16.45 -47.09 -14.82
CA PRO A 359 -15.81 -48.07 -13.94
C PRO A 359 -16.01 -47.72 -12.46
N LYS A 360 -16.04 -48.72 -11.58
CA LYS A 360 -16.29 -48.51 -10.14
C LYS A 360 -15.23 -47.64 -9.45
N ASP A 361 -14.01 -47.70 -9.94
CA ASP A 361 -12.84 -46.95 -9.47
C ASP A 361 -12.72 -45.53 -10.09
N HIS A 362 -13.62 -45.16 -11.00
CA HIS A 362 -13.58 -43.85 -11.63
C HIS A 362 -13.85 -42.72 -10.61
N PRO A 363 -12.99 -41.65 -10.53
CA PRO A 363 -13.12 -40.62 -9.52
C PRO A 363 -14.46 -39.89 -9.49
N ALA A 364 -15.19 -39.85 -10.60
CA ALA A 364 -16.53 -39.22 -10.65
C ALA A 364 -17.59 -40.01 -9.84
N LYS A 365 -17.37 -41.29 -9.55
CA LYS A 365 -18.36 -42.14 -8.88
C LYS A 365 -18.67 -41.71 -7.45
N ALA A 366 -17.65 -41.36 -6.69
CA ALA A 366 -17.82 -40.98 -5.28
C ALA A 366 -18.67 -39.69 -5.12
N PRO A 367 -18.32 -38.55 -5.74
CA PRO A 367 -19.12 -37.35 -5.64
C PRO A 367 -20.51 -37.51 -6.29
N TYR A 368 -20.62 -38.26 -7.39
CA TYR A 368 -21.91 -38.58 -7.98
C TYR A 368 -22.77 -39.43 -7.05
N GLY A 369 -22.18 -40.40 -6.34
CA GLY A 369 -22.85 -41.19 -5.32
C GLY A 369 -23.44 -40.34 -4.20
N ILE A 370 -22.70 -39.34 -3.72
CA ILE A 370 -23.21 -38.39 -2.70
C ILE A 370 -24.36 -37.54 -3.27
N PHE A 371 -24.23 -37.03 -4.49
CA PHE A 371 -25.33 -36.36 -5.18
C PHE A 371 -26.60 -37.21 -5.25
N LYS A 372 -26.46 -38.51 -5.55
CA LYS A 372 -27.58 -39.46 -5.64
C LYS A 372 -28.30 -39.75 -4.31
N LEU A 373 -27.74 -39.36 -3.18
CA LEU A 373 -28.43 -39.44 -1.88
C LEU A 373 -29.61 -38.43 -1.79
N ALA A 374 -29.62 -37.42 -2.63
CA ALA A 374 -30.77 -36.53 -2.78
C ALA A 374 -31.95 -37.31 -3.38
N ASN A 375 -33.18 -36.87 -3.06
CA ASN A 375 -34.37 -37.47 -3.65
C ASN A 375 -34.35 -37.31 -5.19
N ARG A 376 -34.60 -38.39 -5.92
CA ARG A 376 -34.57 -38.39 -7.39
C ARG A 376 -35.46 -37.32 -8.03
N GLN A 377 -36.57 -36.95 -7.37
CA GLN A 377 -37.49 -35.93 -7.86
C GLN A 377 -36.87 -34.53 -7.96
N ILE A 378 -35.82 -34.25 -7.20
CA ILE A 378 -35.15 -32.95 -7.18
C ILE A 378 -33.84 -32.91 -8.00
N TRP A 379 -33.38 -34.03 -8.55
CA TRP A 379 -32.14 -34.07 -9.31
C TRP A 379 -32.13 -33.11 -10.51
N GLY A 380 -33.28 -33.04 -11.23
CA GLY A 380 -33.43 -32.08 -12.33
C GLY A 380 -33.31 -30.65 -11.88
N ASN A 381 -33.84 -30.29 -10.72
CA ASN A 381 -33.73 -28.94 -10.18
C ASN A 381 -32.28 -28.59 -9.81
N ILE A 382 -31.51 -29.54 -9.24
CA ILE A 382 -30.08 -29.39 -8.94
C ILE A 382 -29.28 -29.19 -10.24
N ALA A 383 -29.59 -29.99 -11.29
CA ALA A 383 -28.94 -29.84 -12.58
C ALA A 383 -29.23 -28.49 -13.25
N ILE A 384 -30.49 -28.00 -13.15
CA ILE A 384 -30.89 -26.68 -13.65
C ILE A 384 -30.16 -25.58 -12.87
N GLY A 385 -30.09 -25.69 -11.53
CA GLY A 385 -29.36 -24.74 -10.69
C GLY A 385 -27.88 -24.65 -11.10
N LEU A 386 -27.22 -25.79 -11.26
CA LEU A 386 -25.83 -25.85 -11.74
C LEU A 386 -25.68 -25.28 -13.16
N GLY A 387 -26.62 -25.60 -14.06
CA GLY A 387 -26.65 -25.09 -15.43
C GLY A 387 -26.74 -23.55 -15.44
N ASN A 388 -27.58 -22.95 -14.56
CA ASN A 388 -27.69 -21.51 -14.42
C ASN A 388 -26.36 -20.87 -13.95
N ARG A 389 -25.63 -21.50 -13.03
CA ARG A 389 -24.31 -21.02 -12.59
C ARG A 389 -23.27 -21.04 -13.72
N LEU A 390 -23.38 -21.99 -14.64
CA LEU A 390 -22.49 -22.13 -15.79
C LEU A 390 -23.06 -21.47 -17.07
N ALA A 391 -24.16 -20.71 -16.99
CA ALA A 391 -24.82 -20.12 -18.15
C ALA A 391 -23.95 -19.13 -18.94
N VAL A 392 -22.91 -18.57 -18.34
CA VAL A 392 -21.93 -17.70 -19.04
C VAL A 392 -21.25 -18.41 -20.21
N PHE A 393 -21.14 -19.74 -20.19
CA PHE A 393 -20.59 -20.55 -21.29
C PHE A 393 -21.53 -20.70 -22.49
N GLN A 394 -22.75 -20.11 -22.44
CA GLN A 394 -23.56 -19.89 -23.64
C GLN A 394 -22.91 -18.90 -24.59
N ASN A 395 -22.09 -17.97 -24.06
CA ASN A 395 -21.34 -17.04 -24.88
C ASN A 395 -20.17 -17.80 -25.54
N PRO A 396 -20.12 -17.86 -26.90
CA PRO A 396 -19.06 -18.59 -27.60
C PRO A 396 -17.66 -18.02 -27.34
N LEU A 397 -17.53 -16.73 -27.02
CA LEU A 397 -16.25 -16.10 -26.70
C LEU A 397 -15.74 -16.55 -25.34
N VAL A 398 -16.62 -16.63 -24.33
CA VAL A 398 -16.26 -17.19 -23.01
C VAL A 398 -15.83 -18.64 -23.13
N ASP A 399 -16.59 -19.44 -23.87
CA ASP A 399 -16.24 -20.85 -24.13
C ASP A 399 -14.88 -20.96 -24.83
N LYS A 400 -14.61 -20.14 -25.85
CA LYS A 400 -13.35 -20.12 -26.59
C LYS A 400 -12.15 -19.82 -25.70
N ILE A 401 -12.18 -18.70 -24.93
CA ILE A 401 -11.03 -18.28 -24.11
C ILE A 401 -10.78 -19.19 -22.92
N THR A 402 -11.77 -20.02 -22.54
CA THR A 402 -11.64 -20.99 -21.44
C THR A 402 -11.46 -22.45 -21.91
N ALA A 403 -11.46 -22.69 -23.22
CA ALA A 403 -11.26 -24.03 -23.80
C ALA A 403 -9.78 -24.34 -24.06
N TYR A 404 -9.00 -23.38 -24.49
CA TYR A 404 -7.58 -23.55 -24.79
C TYR A 404 -6.70 -23.08 -23.63
N ASN A 405 -5.39 -23.41 -23.65
CA ASN A 405 -4.48 -23.08 -22.56
C ASN A 405 -3.18 -22.45 -23.11
N GLU A 406 -3.12 -21.14 -23.15
CA GLU A 406 -1.96 -20.33 -23.60
C GLU A 406 -1.23 -19.67 -22.43
N ILE A 407 -1.86 -19.61 -21.25
CA ILE A 407 -1.32 -19.01 -20.03
C ILE A 407 -0.83 -20.11 -19.08
N ASP A 408 0.50 -20.18 -18.87
CA ASP A 408 1.11 -21.07 -17.87
C ASP A 408 1.17 -20.38 -16.51
N MET A 409 0.42 -20.89 -15.54
CA MET A 409 0.32 -20.33 -14.17
C MET A 409 1.61 -20.44 -13.36
N THR A 410 2.57 -21.29 -13.77
CA THR A 410 3.86 -21.46 -13.06
C THR A 410 4.97 -20.62 -13.66
N LEU A 411 4.83 -20.16 -14.89
CA LEU A 411 5.86 -19.45 -15.62
C LEU A 411 6.34 -18.16 -14.93
N PRO A 412 5.46 -17.35 -14.28
CA PRO A 412 5.89 -16.16 -13.54
C PRO A 412 6.88 -16.45 -12.41
N GLY A 413 6.87 -17.65 -11.84
CA GLY A 413 7.84 -18.08 -10.83
C GLY A 413 9.19 -18.51 -11.38
N ARG A 414 9.32 -18.67 -12.72
CA ARG A 414 10.51 -19.21 -13.41
C ARG A 414 11.26 -18.18 -14.23
N LYS A 415 10.55 -17.23 -14.84
CA LYS A 415 11.13 -16.13 -15.61
C LYS A 415 10.27 -14.86 -15.47
N PRO A 416 10.81 -13.66 -15.75
CA PRO A 416 10.02 -12.43 -15.73
C PRO A 416 8.83 -12.50 -16.68
N CYS A 417 7.63 -12.38 -16.11
CA CYS A 417 6.36 -12.35 -16.82
C CYS A 417 5.52 -11.16 -16.36
N ALA A 418 4.70 -10.64 -17.25
CA ALA A 418 3.69 -9.65 -16.94
C ALA A 418 2.32 -10.17 -17.41
N TYR A 419 1.50 -10.64 -16.47
CA TYR A 419 0.17 -11.15 -16.75
C TYR A 419 -0.86 -10.10 -16.35
N PHE A 420 -1.72 -9.76 -17.30
CA PHE A 420 -2.85 -8.86 -17.09
C PHE A 420 -4.14 -9.65 -17.08
N CYS A 421 -4.97 -9.42 -16.08
CA CYS A 421 -6.34 -9.92 -16.00
C CYS A 421 -7.28 -8.72 -16.10
N ALA A 422 -7.81 -8.47 -17.30
CA ALA A 422 -8.76 -7.39 -17.53
C ALA A 422 -10.16 -7.87 -17.13
N ILE A 423 -10.77 -7.16 -16.16
CA ILE A 423 -12.08 -7.51 -15.59
C ILE A 423 -13.05 -6.35 -15.74
N SER A 424 -14.37 -6.63 -15.75
CA SER A 424 -15.38 -5.59 -15.73
C SER A 424 -15.59 -5.06 -14.31
N ASP A 425 -15.71 -3.74 -14.19
CA ASP A 425 -16.15 -3.05 -12.99
C ASP A 425 -17.69 -2.95 -12.87
N GLN A 426 -18.42 -3.34 -13.92
CA GLN A 426 -19.88 -3.21 -14.04
C GLN A 426 -20.61 -4.55 -14.11
N ASP A 427 -19.99 -5.59 -14.66
CA ASP A 427 -20.59 -6.90 -14.85
C ASP A 427 -19.94 -7.94 -13.95
N SER A 428 -20.69 -8.37 -12.94
CA SER A 428 -20.26 -9.39 -11.98
C SER A 428 -20.43 -10.84 -12.48
N SER A 429 -21.04 -11.06 -13.64
CA SER A 429 -21.32 -12.40 -14.14
C SER A 429 -20.06 -13.26 -14.37
N LEU A 430 -18.93 -12.59 -14.64
CA LEU A 430 -17.63 -13.22 -14.89
C LEU A 430 -16.66 -13.15 -13.70
N GLU A 431 -17.07 -12.60 -12.54
CA GLU A 431 -16.22 -12.49 -11.35
C GLU A 431 -15.65 -13.85 -10.90
N PHE A 432 -16.42 -14.93 -11.07
CA PHE A 432 -15.94 -16.26 -10.69
C PHE A 432 -14.75 -16.72 -11.55
N LEU A 433 -14.66 -16.31 -12.82
CA LEU A 433 -13.51 -16.63 -13.68
C LEU A 433 -12.25 -15.92 -13.22
N SER A 434 -12.33 -14.64 -12.86
CA SER A 434 -11.19 -13.92 -12.29
C SER A 434 -10.78 -14.48 -10.93
N SER A 435 -11.76 -14.79 -10.06
CA SER A 435 -11.47 -15.44 -8.78
C SER A 435 -10.79 -16.80 -8.98
N LEU A 436 -11.24 -17.58 -9.94
CA LEU A 436 -10.67 -18.87 -10.28
C LEU A 436 -9.24 -18.74 -10.83
N PHE A 437 -9.00 -17.75 -11.71
CA PHE A 437 -7.69 -17.43 -12.25
C PHE A 437 -6.68 -17.15 -11.12
N PHE A 438 -7.00 -16.23 -10.21
CA PHE A 438 -6.09 -15.90 -9.11
C PHE A 438 -5.96 -17.03 -8.09
N SER A 439 -7.03 -17.75 -7.78
CA SER A 439 -6.97 -18.89 -6.86
C SER A 439 -6.04 -19.98 -7.39
N GLN A 440 -6.10 -20.31 -8.68
CA GLN A 440 -5.19 -21.25 -9.31
C GLN A 440 -3.78 -20.72 -9.43
N LEU A 441 -3.60 -19.44 -9.80
CA LEU A 441 -2.28 -18.80 -9.85
C LEU A 441 -1.54 -18.96 -8.53
N PHE A 442 -2.16 -18.58 -7.41
CA PHE A 442 -1.56 -18.74 -6.09
C PHE A 442 -1.24 -20.20 -5.76
N SER A 443 -2.21 -21.09 -5.97
CA SER A 443 -2.03 -22.52 -5.69
C SER A 443 -0.89 -23.12 -6.51
N ARG A 444 -0.82 -22.83 -7.81
CA ARG A 444 0.21 -23.34 -8.72
C ARG A 444 1.59 -22.79 -8.40
N LEU A 445 1.72 -21.49 -8.16
CA LEU A 445 2.99 -20.87 -7.77
C LEU A 445 3.49 -21.41 -6.42
N MET A 446 2.63 -21.54 -5.41
CA MET A 446 3.01 -22.09 -4.11
C MET A 446 3.43 -23.57 -4.21
N ASN A 447 2.71 -24.36 -5.01
CA ASN A 447 3.08 -25.77 -5.26
C ASN A 447 4.41 -25.87 -6.00
N TYR A 448 4.64 -25.02 -7.00
CA TYR A 448 5.90 -24.96 -7.73
C TYR A 448 7.04 -24.56 -6.79
N ALA A 449 6.88 -23.51 -5.99
CA ALA A 449 7.88 -23.11 -5.00
C ALA A 449 8.26 -24.25 -4.04
N ARG A 450 7.27 -25.05 -3.60
CA ARG A 450 7.50 -26.17 -2.70
C ARG A 450 8.26 -27.32 -3.34
N ARG A 451 7.99 -27.62 -4.62
CA ARG A 451 8.56 -28.79 -5.33
C ARG A 451 9.91 -28.48 -5.98
N GLU A 452 10.02 -27.33 -6.62
CA GLU A 452 11.11 -26.96 -7.52
C GLU A 452 11.91 -25.71 -7.04
N GLY A 453 11.40 -25.01 -6.01
CA GLY A 453 12.04 -23.80 -5.50
C GLY A 453 13.22 -24.06 -4.59
N ASP A 454 14.17 -23.13 -4.56
CA ASP A 454 15.30 -23.18 -3.63
C ASP A 454 14.84 -22.79 -2.21
N GLY A 455 15.01 -23.72 -1.26
CA GLY A 455 14.49 -23.55 0.10
C GLY A 455 12.97 -23.35 0.17
N GLY A 456 12.23 -23.76 -0.85
CA GLY A 456 10.79 -23.57 -0.96
C GLY A 456 10.36 -22.18 -1.44
N ARG A 457 11.28 -21.40 -2.02
CA ARG A 457 11.06 -20.07 -2.58
C ARG A 457 11.18 -20.09 -4.11
N LEU A 458 10.36 -19.26 -4.77
CA LEU A 458 10.41 -19.10 -6.23
C LEU A 458 11.74 -18.50 -6.68
N PRO A 459 12.32 -18.97 -7.81
CA PRO A 459 13.51 -18.35 -8.44
C PRO A 459 13.27 -16.90 -8.87
N VAL A 460 12.06 -16.57 -9.27
CA VAL A 460 11.63 -15.21 -9.63
C VAL A 460 10.60 -14.75 -8.61
N THR A 461 10.79 -13.57 -8.04
CA THR A 461 9.81 -12.97 -7.13
C THR A 461 8.56 -12.57 -7.91
N VAL A 462 7.38 -12.96 -7.45
CA VAL A 462 6.11 -12.66 -8.11
C VAL A 462 5.35 -11.59 -7.35
N ASN A 463 5.12 -10.45 -8.00
CA ASN A 463 4.32 -9.36 -7.47
C ASN A 463 2.90 -9.43 -8.03
N VAL A 464 1.91 -9.58 -7.16
CA VAL A 464 0.49 -9.67 -7.54
C VAL A 464 -0.22 -8.40 -7.10
N CYS A 465 -0.54 -7.54 -8.07
CA CYS A 465 -1.22 -6.27 -7.85
C CYS A 465 -2.72 -6.43 -8.16
N LEU A 466 -3.53 -6.43 -7.12
CA LEU A 466 -4.96 -6.65 -7.21
C LEU A 466 -5.68 -5.29 -7.11
N GLU A 467 -5.76 -4.57 -8.26
CA GLU A 467 -6.52 -3.33 -8.32
C GLU A 467 -8.01 -3.66 -8.28
N GLU A 468 -8.77 -2.84 -7.56
CA GLU A 468 -10.20 -3.09 -7.26
C GLU A 468 -10.40 -4.51 -6.69
N PHE A 469 -9.60 -4.87 -5.68
CA PHE A 469 -9.55 -6.21 -5.10
C PHE A 469 -10.93 -6.81 -4.77
N CYS A 470 -11.89 -5.97 -4.38
CA CYS A 470 -13.24 -6.43 -4.07
C CYS A 470 -14.06 -6.85 -5.30
N ASN A 471 -13.62 -6.52 -6.53
CA ASN A 471 -14.35 -6.78 -7.76
C ASN A 471 -13.88 -8.05 -8.50
N ILE A 472 -12.84 -8.74 -8.00
CA ILE A 472 -12.33 -9.98 -8.62
C ILE A 472 -13.04 -11.25 -8.16
N GLY A 473 -14.17 -11.13 -7.47
CA GLY A 473 -14.81 -12.22 -6.76
C GLY A 473 -14.13 -12.56 -5.43
N LYS A 474 -14.72 -13.46 -4.66
CA LYS A 474 -14.15 -13.88 -3.37
C LYS A 474 -13.06 -14.94 -3.60
N LEU A 475 -11.83 -14.64 -3.19
CA LEU A 475 -10.74 -15.62 -3.12
C LEU A 475 -10.90 -16.46 -1.84
N ILE A 476 -11.19 -17.76 -2.00
CA ILE A 476 -11.43 -18.66 -0.87
C ILE A 476 -10.13 -18.87 -0.11
N ASP A 477 -10.20 -18.85 1.25
CA ASP A 477 -9.05 -19.02 2.14
C ASP A 477 -7.87 -18.06 1.85
N PHE A 478 -8.13 -16.91 1.21
CA PHE A 478 -7.09 -15.97 0.79
C PHE A 478 -6.25 -15.44 1.96
N LYS A 479 -6.84 -15.28 3.14
CA LYS A 479 -6.11 -14.91 4.35
C LYS A 479 -4.97 -15.89 4.69
N LYS A 480 -5.20 -17.20 4.53
CA LYS A 480 -4.18 -18.23 4.71
C LYS A 480 -3.12 -18.16 3.60
N THR A 481 -3.58 -17.99 2.36
CA THR A 481 -2.71 -17.80 1.20
C THR A 481 -1.78 -16.62 1.42
N LEU A 482 -2.30 -15.46 1.80
CA LEU A 482 -1.54 -14.23 2.03
C LEU A 482 -0.49 -14.40 3.14
N SER A 483 -0.82 -15.11 4.24
CA SER A 483 0.12 -15.35 5.33
C SER A 483 1.33 -16.22 4.91
N VAL A 484 1.16 -17.10 3.91
CA VAL A 484 2.20 -18.03 3.45
C VAL A 484 2.98 -17.51 2.25
N CYS A 485 2.36 -16.70 1.40
CA CYS A 485 2.94 -16.17 0.15
C CYS A 485 4.32 -15.54 0.31
N ARG A 486 4.54 -14.75 1.37
CA ARG A 486 5.82 -14.09 1.66
C ARG A 486 6.99 -15.06 1.62
N SER A 487 6.87 -16.19 2.31
CA SER A 487 7.95 -17.19 2.41
C SER A 487 8.27 -17.82 1.05
N ARG A 488 7.33 -17.79 0.12
CA ARG A 488 7.47 -18.34 -1.24
C ARG A 488 8.00 -17.35 -2.26
N GLY A 489 8.18 -16.08 -1.89
CA GLY A 489 8.59 -15.02 -2.81
C GLY A 489 7.44 -14.45 -3.62
N ILE A 490 6.24 -14.46 -3.06
CA ILE A 490 5.05 -13.84 -3.65
C ILE A 490 4.63 -12.67 -2.78
N HIS A 491 4.50 -11.48 -3.36
CA HIS A 491 4.11 -10.25 -2.70
C HIS A 491 2.80 -9.73 -3.29
N CYS A 492 1.85 -9.38 -2.42
CA CYS A 492 0.53 -8.92 -2.84
C CYS A 492 0.33 -7.44 -2.52
N GLN A 493 -0.16 -6.69 -3.51
CA GLN A 493 -0.61 -5.31 -3.38
C GLN A 493 -2.13 -5.30 -3.52
N LEU A 494 -2.83 -5.19 -2.38
CA LEU A 494 -4.29 -5.16 -2.32
C LEU A 494 -4.76 -3.72 -2.38
N ILE A 495 -5.51 -3.37 -3.42
CA ILE A 495 -5.99 -2.01 -3.62
C ILE A 495 -7.50 -2.00 -3.52
N VAL A 496 -8.02 -1.26 -2.55
CA VAL A 496 -9.44 -1.17 -2.23
C VAL A 496 -9.91 0.28 -2.21
N GLN A 497 -11.19 0.48 -2.44
CA GLN A 497 -11.79 1.81 -2.34
C GLN A 497 -12.04 2.19 -0.88
N SER A 498 -12.52 1.24 -0.07
CA SER A 498 -12.86 1.43 1.34
C SER A 498 -12.78 0.12 2.12
N ILE A 499 -12.66 0.22 3.44
CA ILE A 499 -12.78 -0.93 4.34
C ILE A 499 -14.22 -1.45 4.35
N SER A 500 -15.23 -0.59 4.20
CA SER A 500 -16.63 -1.00 4.12
C SER A 500 -16.85 -1.99 2.97
N GLN A 501 -16.35 -1.68 1.76
CA GLN A 501 -16.43 -2.58 0.61
C GLN A 501 -15.68 -3.91 0.88
N LEU A 502 -14.54 -3.85 1.55
CA LEU A 502 -13.77 -5.04 1.88
C LEU A 502 -14.50 -5.91 2.91
N SER A 503 -15.16 -5.31 3.91
CA SER A 503 -15.93 -6.04 4.94
C SER A 503 -17.17 -6.72 4.37
N ASP A 504 -17.81 -6.11 3.37
CA ASP A 504 -18.97 -6.70 2.68
C ASP A 504 -18.55 -7.95 1.86
N ARG A 505 -17.37 -7.93 1.23
CA ARG A 505 -16.86 -9.05 0.44
C ARG A 505 -16.27 -10.17 1.32
N TYR A 506 -15.59 -9.82 2.40
CA TYR A 506 -14.92 -10.74 3.32
C TYR A 506 -15.52 -10.63 4.73
N GLU A 507 -16.67 -11.29 4.91
CA GLU A 507 -17.48 -11.29 6.14
C GLU A 507 -16.74 -11.91 7.35
N LYS A 508 -17.37 -11.90 8.52
CA LYS A 508 -16.92 -12.58 9.76
C LYS A 508 -15.49 -12.24 10.18
N LYS A 509 -15.10 -10.95 9.99
CA LYS A 509 -13.77 -10.44 10.34
C LYS A 509 -12.60 -11.00 9.48
N GLU A 510 -12.87 -11.70 8.39
CA GLU A 510 -11.81 -12.11 7.46
C GLU A 510 -11.04 -10.89 6.91
N TRP A 511 -11.73 -9.77 6.70
CA TRP A 511 -11.12 -8.52 6.24
C TRP A 511 -10.07 -7.96 7.23
N GLU A 512 -10.28 -8.12 8.56
CA GLU A 512 -9.29 -7.71 9.56
C GLU A 512 -7.99 -8.51 9.43
N GLU A 513 -8.11 -9.83 9.17
CA GLU A 513 -6.95 -10.71 8.97
C GLU A 513 -6.21 -10.37 7.66
N LEU A 514 -6.94 -9.99 6.59
CA LEU A 514 -6.33 -9.54 5.33
C LEU A 514 -5.51 -8.27 5.53
N ILE A 515 -6.07 -7.28 6.21
CA ILE A 515 -5.36 -6.04 6.55
C ILE A 515 -4.18 -6.33 7.47
N GLY A 516 -4.37 -7.21 8.47
CA GLY A 516 -3.33 -7.60 9.44
C GLY A 516 -2.12 -8.29 8.81
N ASN A 517 -2.27 -8.93 7.64
CA ASN A 517 -1.17 -9.52 6.89
C ASN A 517 -0.39 -8.49 6.02
N CYS A 518 -0.89 -7.25 5.90
CA CYS A 518 -0.25 -6.19 5.14
C CYS A 518 0.45 -5.20 6.09
N ASP A 519 1.77 -5.35 6.24
CA ASP A 519 2.56 -4.44 7.10
C ASP A 519 2.63 -3.03 6.53
N ILE A 520 2.50 -2.89 5.21
CA ILE A 520 2.47 -1.60 4.52
C ILE A 520 1.02 -1.21 4.29
N GLN A 521 0.61 -0.07 4.82
CA GLN A 521 -0.72 0.49 4.61
C GLN A 521 -0.59 1.91 4.08
N ILE A 522 -1.17 2.18 2.91
CA ILE A 522 -1.14 3.46 2.23
C ILE A 522 -2.56 3.98 2.11
N CYS A 523 -2.86 5.11 2.73
CA CYS A 523 -4.14 5.81 2.58
C CYS A 523 -3.96 7.03 1.68
N LEU A 524 -4.51 6.96 0.47
CA LEU A 524 -4.51 8.06 -0.50
C LEU A 524 -5.71 9.00 -0.30
N GLY A 525 -6.71 8.55 0.46
CA GLY A 525 -7.92 9.28 0.81
C GLY A 525 -9.08 8.32 1.05
N CYS A 526 -10.00 8.70 1.91
CA CYS A 526 -11.22 7.93 2.22
C CYS A 526 -12.40 8.88 2.35
N ASN A 527 -13.58 8.40 1.97
CA ASN A 527 -14.84 9.12 2.06
C ASN A 527 -15.86 8.41 2.96
N ASP A 528 -15.55 7.19 3.41
CA ASP A 528 -16.38 6.39 4.29
C ASP A 528 -15.88 6.47 5.75
N GLN A 529 -16.82 6.39 6.68
CA GLN A 529 -16.56 6.53 8.10
C GLN A 529 -15.68 5.39 8.63
N MET A 530 -15.95 4.15 8.22
CA MET A 530 -15.24 2.97 8.71
C MET A 530 -13.72 3.03 8.38
N THR A 531 -13.37 3.43 7.16
CA THR A 531 -11.96 3.61 6.78
C THR A 531 -11.34 4.80 7.52
N ALA A 532 -12.08 5.92 7.66
CA ALA A 532 -11.58 7.08 8.37
C ALA A 532 -11.31 6.78 9.85
N GLU A 533 -12.22 6.10 10.54
CA GLU A 533 -12.06 5.69 11.94
C GLU A 533 -10.88 4.71 12.10
N TYR A 534 -10.79 3.69 11.24
CA TYR A 534 -9.70 2.73 11.28
C TYR A 534 -8.33 3.41 11.13
N ILE A 535 -8.17 4.30 10.16
CA ILE A 535 -6.91 5.03 9.94
C ILE A 535 -6.62 5.98 11.11
N SER A 536 -7.63 6.66 11.64
CA SER A 536 -7.51 7.51 12.83
C SER A 536 -7.02 6.74 14.05
N ASP A 537 -7.62 5.58 14.33
CA ASP A 537 -7.23 4.71 15.44
C ASP A 537 -5.80 4.18 15.29
N LYS A 538 -5.40 3.82 14.06
CA LYS A 538 -4.02 3.42 13.75
C LYS A 538 -3.01 4.54 13.96
N CYS A 539 -3.37 5.79 13.68
CA CYS A 539 -2.54 6.96 13.99
C CYS A 539 -2.41 7.20 15.50
N GLY A 540 -3.33 6.67 16.29
CA GLY A 540 -3.35 6.79 17.74
C GLY A 540 -3.71 8.18 18.24
N SER A 541 -3.58 8.41 19.55
CA SER A 541 -3.98 9.64 20.23
C SER A 541 -2.78 10.43 20.73
N VAL A 542 -2.94 11.75 20.78
CA VAL A 542 -1.95 12.68 21.34
C VAL A 542 -2.61 13.62 22.35
N THR A 543 -1.93 13.87 23.44
CA THR A 543 -2.42 14.81 24.46
C THR A 543 -2.19 16.25 24.00
N ILE A 544 -3.27 17.01 23.87
CA ILE A 544 -3.22 18.43 23.49
C ILE A 544 -3.71 19.31 24.65
N ARG A 545 -3.19 20.52 24.71
CA ARG A 545 -3.69 21.55 25.63
C ARG A 545 -4.81 22.32 24.97
N VAL A 546 -6.01 22.25 25.53
CA VAL A 546 -7.14 23.09 25.11
C VAL A 546 -7.35 24.19 26.15
N ASN A 547 -7.24 25.45 25.70
CA ASN A 547 -7.58 26.61 26.52
C ASN A 547 -8.99 27.06 26.13
N ASN A 548 -9.96 26.78 26.97
CA ASN A 548 -11.32 27.26 26.79
C ASN A 548 -11.47 28.60 27.54
N ASN A 549 -11.27 29.70 26.83
CA ASN A 549 -11.47 31.06 27.40
C ASN A 549 -12.94 31.41 27.22
N GLN A 550 -13.73 31.26 28.27
CA GLN A 550 -15.06 31.89 28.31
C GLN A 550 -14.88 33.36 28.71
N PHE A 551 -15.21 34.26 27.79
CA PHE A 551 -15.25 35.71 28.10
C PHE A 551 -16.63 36.00 28.67
N PRO A 552 -16.74 36.49 29.94
CA PRO A 552 -18.00 36.93 30.49
C PRO A 552 -18.47 38.23 29.78
N LEU A 553 -19.77 38.44 29.72
CA LEU A 553 -20.41 39.63 29.14
C LEU A 553 -19.90 40.97 29.74
N MET A 554 -19.28 40.93 30.93
CA MET A 554 -18.57 42.05 31.56
C MET A 554 -17.15 41.63 31.96
N PRO A 555 -16.15 41.83 31.07
CA PRO A 555 -14.80 41.29 31.25
C PRO A 555 -14.00 41.92 32.41
N LEU A 556 -14.44 43.03 32.97
CA LEU A 556 -13.65 43.78 33.98
C LEU A 556 -13.78 43.24 35.42
N PHE A 557 -14.79 42.43 35.74
CA PHE A 557 -15.08 42.07 37.14
C PHE A 557 -15.16 40.57 37.47
N SER A 558 -15.11 39.68 36.49
CA SER A 558 -15.13 38.23 36.75
C SER A 558 -14.51 37.44 35.61
N PRO A 559 -13.18 37.29 35.54
CA PRO A 559 -12.56 36.33 34.61
C PRO A 559 -12.85 34.90 35.07
N VAL A 560 -13.77 34.20 34.39
CA VAL A 560 -13.97 32.77 34.62
C VAL A 560 -12.99 32.02 33.69
N TYR A 561 -11.95 31.50 34.27
CA TYR A 561 -11.06 30.56 33.59
C TYR A 561 -11.54 29.11 33.85
N GLY A 562 -12.31 28.59 32.93
CA GLY A 562 -12.68 27.16 32.94
C GLY A 562 -11.68 26.35 32.11
N THR A 563 -10.92 25.46 32.72
CA THR A 563 -10.24 24.37 32.02
C THR A 563 -11.21 23.20 31.95
N THR A 564 -11.91 23.03 30.83
CA THR A 564 -12.56 21.77 30.52
C THR A 564 -11.50 20.84 29.91
N ARG A 565 -11.25 19.72 30.55
CA ARG A 565 -10.51 18.59 29.95
C ARG A 565 -11.51 17.83 29.08
N PRO A 566 -11.25 17.62 27.77
CA PRO A 566 -12.03 16.66 26.99
C PRO A 566 -11.73 15.24 27.43
#